data_c979a37e23a620f5b898d5f498d00882
#
_entry.id   c979a37e23a620f5b898d5f498d00882
#
_cell.length_a   1.000
_cell.length_b   1.000
_cell.length_c   1.000
_cell.angle_alpha   90.00
_cell.angle_beta   90.00
_cell.angle_gamma   90.00
#
_symmetry.space_group_name_H-M   'P 1'
#
loop_
_entity.id
_entity.type
_entity.pdbx_description
1 polymer ?
#
loop_
_entity_poly.entity_id
_entity_poly.type
_entity_poly.pdbx_seq_one_letter_code
_entity_poly.pdbx_strand_id
1 'polypeptide(L)'
;MIPAGYLAKKVAPRPDWLPVDSVVDLYSVSNCESEAFCDYTRHWKHNGYWLFNSPSDLKDVARSEGIDLGSCVLFYYEVYERQFDGQAMRWSSFDPVAGLETRVQPPREKALQGFDLVSFAAQSSHECSPLSCNGLARSITVNAHCLLASLDEAKSLLEQGQVQNCEPGPYRIYAVYRCDAQ
;
A
#
# COMPACT_ATOMS: atom_id res chain seq x y z
N MET A 1 14.38 -0.87 2.78
CA MET A 1 13.05 -1.43 2.46
C MET A 1 13.11 -2.93 2.68
N ILE A 2 12.05 -3.53 3.20
CA ILE A 2 11.94 -4.95 3.54
C ILE A 2 10.85 -5.56 2.65
N PRO A 3 11.06 -6.74 2.05
CA PRO A 3 10.03 -7.44 1.30
C PRO A 3 8.76 -7.64 2.16
N ALA A 4 7.63 -7.06 1.73
CA ALA A 4 6.39 -7.10 2.50
C ALA A 4 5.37 -8.09 1.92
N GLY A 5 5.28 -8.24 0.60
CA GLY A 5 4.41 -9.23 -0.02
C GLY A 5 3.74 -8.78 -1.30
N TYR A 6 2.69 -9.50 -1.66
CA TYR A 6 1.97 -9.34 -2.91
C TYR A 6 0.48 -9.07 -2.66
N LEU A 7 -0.14 -8.35 -3.59
CA LEU A 7 -1.59 -8.18 -3.64
C LEU A 7 -2.04 -8.03 -5.10
N ALA A 8 -3.17 -8.61 -5.45
CA ALA A 8 -3.85 -8.33 -6.72
C ALA A 8 -4.95 -7.30 -6.46
N LYS A 9 -5.00 -6.26 -7.27
CA LYS A 9 -5.96 -5.17 -7.11
C LYS A 9 -6.57 -4.77 -8.45
N LYS A 10 -7.84 -4.46 -8.45
CA LYS A 10 -8.43 -3.68 -9.53
C LYS A 10 -7.94 -2.25 -9.38
N VAL A 11 -7.30 -1.75 -10.41
CA VAL A 11 -6.83 -0.36 -10.43
C VAL A 11 -8.01 0.57 -10.64
N ALA A 12 -8.23 1.48 -9.70
CA ALA A 12 -9.26 2.49 -9.81
C ALA A 12 -8.77 3.68 -10.64
N PRO A 13 -9.57 4.22 -11.58
CA PRO A 13 -9.26 5.49 -12.22
C PRO A 13 -9.29 6.62 -11.17
N ARG A 14 -8.68 7.74 -11.49
CA ARG A 14 -8.76 8.93 -10.64
C ARG A 14 -10.21 9.28 -10.35
N PRO A 15 -10.62 9.36 -9.08
CA PRO A 15 -11.98 9.72 -8.74
C PRO A 15 -12.23 11.23 -8.93
N ASP A 16 -13.48 11.61 -9.21
CA ASP A 16 -13.86 13.02 -9.47
C ASP A 16 -13.56 13.95 -8.28
N TRP A 17 -13.63 13.42 -7.06
CA TRP A 17 -13.33 14.20 -5.87
C TRP A 17 -11.84 14.49 -5.66
N LEU A 18 -10.94 13.88 -6.43
CA LEU A 18 -9.50 14.13 -6.43
C LEU A 18 -9.08 14.92 -7.70
N PRO A 19 -9.29 16.24 -7.76
CA PRO A 19 -9.03 17.06 -8.95
C PRO A 19 -7.54 17.36 -9.11
N VAL A 20 -6.74 16.34 -9.35
CA VAL A 20 -5.28 16.42 -9.60
C VAL A 20 -5.01 15.92 -11.01
N ASP A 21 -4.80 16.83 -11.97
CA ASP A 21 -4.74 16.51 -13.40
C ASP A 21 -3.58 15.57 -13.77
N SER A 22 -2.50 15.56 -13.00
CA SER A 22 -1.38 14.63 -13.20
C SER A 22 -1.72 13.18 -12.84
N VAL A 23 -2.76 12.94 -12.02
CA VAL A 23 -3.17 11.60 -11.61
C VAL A 23 -4.12 11.00 -12.64
N VAL A 24 -3.82 9.79 -13.09
CA VAL A 24 -4.62 9.01 -14.04
C VAL A 24 -5.40 7.92 -13.32
N ASP A 25 -4.73 7.24 -12.40
CA ASP A 25 -5.26 6.12 -11.64
C ASP A 25 -4.63 6.05 -10.24
N LEU A 26 -5.09 5.10 -9.42
CA LEU A 26 -4.64 4.96 -8.04
C LEU A 26 -3.94 3.62 -7.83
N TYR A 27 -2.65 3.65 -7.48
CA TYR A 27 -1.86 2.48 -7.09
C TYR A 27 -1.66 2.39 -5.58
N SER A 28 -2.56 2.99 -4.82
CA SER A 28 -2.50 2.96 -3.37
C SER A 28 -2.45 1.54 -2.82
N VAL A 29 -1.64 1.34 -1.78
CA VAL A 29 -1.61 0.09 -1.01
C VAL A 29 -2.90 -0.08 -0.20
N SER A 30 -3.54 1.01 0.18
CA SER A 30 -4.80 1.00 0.94
C SER A 30 -5.96 0.36 0.16
N ASN A 31 -6.96 -0.09 0.89
CA ASN A 31 -8.16 -0.71 0.32
C ASN A 31 -9.33 0.26 0.16
N CYS A 32 -9.20 1.51 0.63
CA CYS A 32 -10.30 2.48 0.62
C CYS A 32 -10.85 2.80 -0.76
N GLU A 33 -10.01 2.82 -1.79
CA GLU A 33 -10.33 3.41 -3.08
C GLU A 33 -10.18 2.46 -4.26
N SER A 34 -9.72 1.26 -4.02
CA SER A 34 -9.67 0.22 -5.04
C SER A 34 -10.31 -1.04 -4.51
N GLU A 35 -11.10 -1.71 -5.32
CA GLU A 35 -11.50 -3.06 -4.99
C GLU A 35 -10.23 -3.90 -4.86
N ALA A 36 -9.83 -4.14 -3.62
CA ALA A 36 -8.77 -5.06 -3.33
C ALA A 36 -9.24 -6.48 -3.62
N PHE A 37 -8.28 -7.35 -3.72
CA PHE A 37 -8.48 -8.77 -3.76
C PHE A 37 -9.42 -9.19 -2.62
N CYS A 38 -10.66 -9.51 -2.98
CA CYS A 38 -11.72 -10.07 -2.14
C CYS A 38 -11.84 -9.45 -0.75
N ASP A 39 -12.99 -9.55 -0.12
CA ASP A 39 -13.17 -9.25 1.31
C ASP A 39 -11.87 -9.50 2.09
N TYR A 40 -10.92 -8.62 1.90
CA TYR A 40 -9.53 -8.72 2.32
C TYR A 40 -9.40 -9.17 3.77
N THR A 41 -10.35 -8.74 4.59
CA THR A 41 -10.43 -9.12 6.00
C THR A 41 -10.61 -10.61 6.25
N ARG A 42 -11.10 -11.39 5.29
CA ARG A 42 -11.19 -12.85 5.41
C ARG A 42 -9.87 -13.55 5.16
N HIS A 43 -8.94 -12.88 4.46
CA HIS A 43 -7.72 -13.50 3.95
C HIS A 43 -6.44 -12.86 4.50
N TRP A 44 -6.53 -11.92 5.40
CA TRP A 44 -5.40 -11.13 5.89
C TRP A 44 -4.41 -11.85 6.81
N LYS A 45 -4.61 -13.12 7.09
CA LYS A 45 -3.67 -13.92 7.90
C LYS A 45 -2.58 -14.57 7.06
N HIS A 46 -2.19 -13.99 5.94
CA HIS A 46 -1.21 -14.61 5.07
C HIS A 46 0.22 -14.39 5.55
N ASN A 47 0.56 -13.16 5.89
CA ASN A 47 1.85 -12.86 6.51
C ASN A 47 1.73 -11.68 7.50
N GLY A 48 2.84 -11.39 8.19
CA GLY A 48 2.88 -10.34 9.21
C GLY A 48 2.66 -8.92 8.69
N TYR A 49 2.63 -8.70 7.38
CA TYR A 49 2.36 -7.41 6.74
C TYR A 49 0.96 -7.35 6.12
N TRP A 50 0.07 -8.32 6.38
CA TRP A 50 -1.27 -8.46 5.80
C TRP A 50 -1.27 -8.56 4.27
N LEU A 51 -0.21 -9.16 3.72
CA LEU A 51 -0.03 -9.39 2.29
C LEU A 51 0.22 -10.87 2.02
N PHE A 52 0.24 -11.29 0.79
CA PHE A 52 0.55 -12.66 0.42
C PHE A 52 2.06 -12.85 0.31
N ASN A 53 2.59 -14.01 0.71
CA ASN A 53 4.01 -14.33 0.60
C ASN A 53 4.46 -14.52 -0.85
N SER A 54 3.56 -14.98 -1.71
CA SER A 54 3.85 -15.25 -3.12
C SER A 54 2.63 -15.06 -4.01
N PRO A 55 2.82 -14.90 -5.33
CA PRO A 55 1.72 -14.93 -6.29
C PRO A 55 0.97 -16.27 -6.33
N SER A 56 1.62 -17.39 -6.01
CA SER A 56 0.98 -18.69 -5.93
C SER A 56 -0.03 -18.77 -4.78
N ASP A 57 0.35 -18.30 -3.59
CA ASP A 57 -0.56 -18.28 -2.44
C ASP A 57 -1.82 -17.45 -2.76
N LEU A 58 -1.62 -16.32 -3.42
CA LEU A 58 -2.71 -15.48 -3.86
C LEU A 58 -3.63 -16.19 -4.87
N LYS A 59 -3.05 -16.85 -5.87
CA LYS A 59 -3.81 -17.64 -6.86
C LYS A 59 -4.57 -18.82 -6.22
N ASP A 60 -3.98 -19.44 -5.22
CA ASP A 60 -4.63 -20.58 -4.52
C ASP A 60 -5.83 -20.12 -3.71
N VAL A 61 -5.72 -18.98 -3.00
CA VAL A 61 -6.87 -18.38 -2.31
C VAL A 61 -7.94 -17.95 -3.32
N ALA A 62 -7.55 -17.27 -4.40
CA ALA A 62 -8.50 -16.86 -5.44
C ALA A 62 -9.29 -18.05 -6.00
N ARG A 63 -8.61 -19.18 -6.24
CA ARG A 63 -9.25 -20.41 -6.72
C ARG A 63 -10.19 -21.00 -5.69
N SER A 64 -9.79 -21.07 -4.42
CA SER A 64 -10.63 -21.63 -3.35
C SER A 64 -11.89 -20.83 -3.08
N GLU A 65 -11.80 -19.51 -3.23
CA GLU A 65 -12.90 -18.56 -2.96
C GLU A 65 -13.71 -18.19 -4.23
N GLY A 66 -13.32 -18.68 -5.39
CA GLY A 66 -14.01 -18.38 -6.65
C GLY A 66 -13.81 -16.93 -7.13
N ILE A 67 -12.66 -16.33 -6.83
CA ILE A 67 -12.36 -14.94 -7.15
C ILE A 67 -11.71 -14.85 -8.53
N ASP A 68 -12.26 -13.97 -9.39
CA ASP A 68 -11.68 -13.68 -10.69
C ASP A 68 -10.57 -12.63 -10.57
N LEU A 69 -9.35 -13.04 -10.90
CA LEU A 69 -8.18 -12.17 -10.96
C LEU A 69 -7.94 -11.55 -12.34
N GLY A 70 -8.76 -11.87 -13.34
CA GLY A 70 -8.54 -11.47 -14.74
C GLY A 70 -8.52 -9.95 -14.97
N SER A 71 -9.20 -9.19 -14.08
CA SER A 71 -9.21 -7.71 -14.13
C SER A 71 -8.24 -7.06 -13.13
N CYS A 72 -7.43 -7.84 -12.43
CA CYS A 72 -6.53 -7.34 -11.41
C CYS A 72 -5.10 -7.16 -11.94
N VAL A 73 -4.42 -6.16 -11.43
CA VAL A 73 -2.98 -5.98 -11.56
C VAL A 73 -2.30 -6.59 -10.36
N LEU A 74 -1.24 -7.35 -10.58
CA LEU A 74 -0.41 -7.89 -9.52
C LEU A 74 0.61 -6.84 -9.09
N PHE A 75 0.59 -6.52 -7.80
CA PHE A 75 1.57 -5.66 -7.16
C PHE A 75 2.45 -6.46 -6.20
N TYR A 76 3.70 -6.04 -6.11
CA TYR A 76 4.64 -6.42 -5.08
C TYR A 76 5.00 -5.19 -4.27
N TYR A 77 5.13 -5.35 -2.96
CA TYR A 77 5.40 -4.27 -2.03
C TYR A 77 6.64 -4.54 -1.19
N GLU A 78 7.41 -3.48 -0.98
CA GLU A 78 8.41 -3.42 0.07
C GLU A 78 7.98 -2.35 1.07
N VAL A 79 8.18 -2.60 2.36
CA VAL A 79 7.84 -1.64 3.42
C VAL A 79 9.11 -1.06 4.04
N TYR A 80 9.04 0.20 4.45
CA TYR A 80 10.10 0.78 5.26
C TYR A 80 10.08 0.16 6.66
N GLU A 81 11.25 -0.15 7.20
CA GLU A 81 11.43 -0.85 8.49
C GLU A 81 10.95 -0.08 9.72
N ARG A 82 10.53 1.16 9.55
CA ARG A 82 10.04 2.02 10.62
C ARG A 82 8.67 2.58 10.27
N GLN A 83 7.87 2.82 11.29
CA GLN A 83 6.59 3.53 11.19
C GLN A 83 6.69 4.88 11.89
N PHE A 84 5.91 5.84 11.43
CA PHE A 84 5.87 7.19 11.95
C PHE A 84 4.61 7.43 12.77
N ASP A 85 4.78 7.83 14.02
CA ASP A 85 3.70 8.30 14.88
C ASP A 85 3.49 9.80 14.63
N GLY A 86 2.40 10.14 13.94
CA GLY A 86 2.10 11.55 13.59
C GLY A 86 1.72 12.42 14.78
N GLN A 87 1.29 11.84 15.90
CA GLN A 87 0.98 12.60 17.11
C GLN A 87 2.25 12.87 17.91
N ALA A 88 3.09 11.86 18.11
CA ALA A 88 4.36 12.00 18.81
C ALA A 88 5.49 12.54 17.93
N MET A 89 5.26 12.73 16.63
CA MET A 89 6.24 13.21 15.64
C MET A 89 7.56 12.43 15.69
N ARG A 90 7.48 11.11 15.74
CA ARG A 90 8.66 10.25 15.89
C ARG A 90 8.55 8.95 15.13
N TRP A 91 9.70 8.44 14.75
CA TRP A 91 9.85 7.10 14.18
C TRP A 91 9.98 6.04 15.28
N SER A 92 9.35 4.90 15.08
CA SER A 92 9.52 3.69 15.88
C SER A 92 9.76 2.49 14.97
N SER A 93 10.22 1.37 15.53
CA SER A 93 10.33 0.12 14.77
C SER A 93 8.95 -0.33 14.30
N PHE A 94 8.93 -0.92 13.12
CA PHE A 94 7.76 -1.59 12.60
C PHE A 94 8.07 -3.09 12.48
N ASP A 95 7.48 -3.87 13.35
CA ASP A 95 7.62 -5.32 13.34
C ASP A 95 6.39 -5.96 12.70
N PRO A 96 6.56 -7.03 11.91
CA PRO A 96 5.43 -7.79 11.37
C PRO A 96 4.62 -8.45 12.50
N VAL A 97 3.36 -8.73 12.24
CA VAL A 97 2.46 -9.38 13.22
C VAL A 97 3.06 -10.72 13.67
N ALA A 98 3.27 -10.86 14.96
CA ALA A 98 3.84 -12.07 15.54
C ALA A 98 2.94 -13.30 15.30
N GLY A 99 3.57 -14.44 15.04
CA GLY A 99 2.87 -15.70 14.80
C GLY A 99 2.37 -15.91 13.37
N LEU A 100 2.52 -14.91 12.49
CA LEU A 100 2.26 -15.07 11.05
C LEU A 100 3.59 -15.28 10.31
N GLU A 101 3.65 -16.36 9.53
CA GLU A 101 4.84 -16.67 8.77
C GLU A 101 5.03 -15.68 7.61
N THR A 102 6.16 -14.96 7.64
CA THR A 102 6.53 -14.01 6.60
C THR A 102 7.73 -14.53 5.82
N ARG A 103 7.51 -15.06 4.62
CA ARG A 103 8.53 -15.66 3.74
C ARG A 103 8.41 -15.10 2.33
N VAL A 104 8.48 -13.80 2.20
CA VAL A 104 8.31 -13.11 0.91
C VAL A 104 9.57 -13.26 0.06
N GLN A 105 9.42 -13.78 -1.14
CA GLN A 105 10.45 -13.79 -2.15
C GLN A 105 10.22 -12.64 -3.13
N PRO A 106 11.16 -11.69 -3.26
CA PRO A 106 11.07 -10.64 -4.25
C PRO A 106 10.95 -11.22 -5.68
N PRO A 107 10.14 -10.63 -6.55
CA PRO A 107 10.05 -11.06 -7.94
C PRO A 107 11.37 -10.75 -8.67
N ARG A 108 11.67 -11.55 -9.70
CA ARG A 108 12.87 -11.34 -10.53
C ARG A 108 12.78 -10.05 -11.33
N GLU A 109 11.59 -9.76 -11.83
CA GLU A 109 11.28 -8.57 -12.61
C GLU A 109 10.21 -7.77 -11.88
N LYS A 110 10.47 -6.50 -11.64
CA LYS A 110 9.56 -5.57 -10.99
C LYS A 110 9.86 -4.15 -11.44
N ALA A 111 8.83 -3.37 -11.69
CA ALA A 111 8.95 -1.96 -12.04
C ALA A 111 8.46 -1.10 -10.87
N LEU A 112 9.35 -0.30 -10.29
CA LEU A 112 8.97 0.65 -9.24
C LEU A 112 8.01 1.69 -9.82
N GLN A 113 6.87 1.85 -9.16
CA GLN A 113 5.85 2.83 -9.53
C GLN A 113 5.93 4.09 -8.67
N GLY A 114 6.42 3.99 -7.45
CA GLY A 114 6.57 5.09 -6.50
C GLY A 114 6.41 4.61 -5.06
N PHE A 115 6.13 5.57 -4.18
CA PHE A 115 5.98 5.31 -2.75
C PHE A 115 4.62 5.80 -2.26
N ASP A 116 3.94 4.95 -1.49
CA ASP A 116 2.68 5.28 -0.83
C ASP A 116 2.87 5.44 0.68
N LEU A 117 2.02 6.26 1.27
CA LEU A 117 1.87 6.40 2.71
C LEU A 117 0.56 5.72 3.11
N VAL A 118 0.58 4.92 4.17
CA VAL A 118 -0.62 4.21 4.63
C VAL A 118 -0.79 4.34 6.12
N SER A 119 -1.98 4.71 6.57
CA SER A 119 -2.33 4.74 7.99
C SER A 119 -2.74 3.36 8.50
N PHE A 120 -2.48 3.13 9.78
CA PHE A 120 -2.79 1.90 10.51
C PHE A 120 -3.42 2.22 11.88
N ALA A 121 -4.37 3.14 11.92
CA ALA A 121 -4.97 3.62 13.17
C ALA A 121 -5.66 2.51 13.96
N ALA A 122 -6.39 1.62 13.30
CA ALA A 122 -7.05 0.49 13.93
C ALA A 122 -6.13 -0.74 14.07
N GLN A 123 -4.88 -0.68 13.60
CA GLN A 123 -3.89 -1.77 13.64
C GLN A 123 -4.34 -3.06 12.93
N SER A 124 -5.33 -2.98 12.08
CA SER A 124 -6.00 -4.14 11.51
C SER A 124 -5.68 -4.40 10.05
N SER A 125 -5.36 -3.38 9.25
CA SER A 125 -5.03 -3.52 7.83
C SER A 125 -4.47 -2.21 7.25
N HIS A 126 -4.20 -2.19 5.95
CA HIS A 126 -3.87 -0.98 5.19
C HIS A 126 -5.14 -0.12 5.06
N GLU A 127 -5.32 0.84 5.95
CA GLU A 127 -6.57 1.60 6.03
C GLU A 127 -6.67 2.64 4.93
N CYS A 128 -5.97 3.74 5.08
CA CYS A 128 -6.12 4.87 4.20
C CYS A 128 -4.77 5.40 3.73
N SER A 129 -4.69 5.78 2.46
CA SER A 129 -3.55 6.55 1.96
C SER A 129 -3.84 8.04 2.13
N PRO A 130 -3.03 8.81 2.88
CA PRO A 130 -3.15 10.26 2.92
C PRO A 130 -3.10 10.92 1.54
N LEU A 131 -2.35 10.35 0.62
CA LEU A 131 -2.18 10.90 -0.73
C LEU A 131 -3.50 10.91 -1.49
N SER A 132 -4.16 9.78 -1.56
CA SER A 132 -5.42 9.61 -2.27
C SER A 132 -6.62 9.85 -1.36
N CYS A 133 -6.90 9.02 -0.36
CA CYS A 133 -8.11 9.08 0.47
C CYS A 133 -8.34 10.42 1.15
N ASN A 134 -7.30 11.01 1.72
CA ASN A 134 -7.41 12.33 2.36
C ASN A 134 -7.12 13.50 1.41
N GLY A 135 -6.80 13.20 0.14
CA GLY A 135 -6.60 14.20 -0.89
C GLY A 135 -5.35 15.06 -0.71
N LEU A 136 -4.33 14.57 0.01
CA LEU A 136 -3.07 15.30 0.20
C LEU A 136 -2.36 15.60 -1.12
N ALA A 137 -2.55 14.75 -2.13
CA ALA A 137 -2.07 14.96 -3.50
C ALA A 137 -2.52 16.29 -4.14
N ARG A 138 -3.53 16.97 -3.58
CA ARG A 138 -3.93 18.32 -4.05
C ARG A 138 -2.93 19.41 -3.69
N SER A 139 -2.10 19.18 -2.68
CA SER A 139 -1.15 20.17 -2.13
C SER A 139 0.31 19.79 -2.31
N ILE A 140 0.59 18.61 -2.80
CA ILE A 140 1.94 18.09 -3.02
C ILE A 140 2.08 17.51 -4.42
N THR A 141 3.32 17.30 -4.86
CA THR A 141 3.57 16.64 -6.16
C THR A 141 3.44 15.13 -6.01
N VAL A 142 2.65 14.52 -6.87
CA VAL A 142 2.53 13.07 -7.04
C VAL A 142 2.64 12.70 -8.52
N ASN A 143 2.94 11.44 -8.80
CA ASN A 143 2.99 10.91 -10.16
C ASN A 143 1.60 10.53 -10.70
N ALA A 144 1.55 9.97 -11.91
CA ALA A 144 0.31 9.56 -12.56
C ALA A 144 -0.50 8.49 -11.80
N HIS A 145 0.13 7.80 -10.85
CA HIS A 145 -0.47 6.76 -10.02
C HIS A 145 -0.78 7.21 -8.59
N CYS A 146 -0.76 8.53 -8.34
CA CYS A 146 -0.94 9.14 -7.01
C CYS A 146 0.09 8.68 -5.97
N LEU A 147 1.33 8.50 -6.38
CA LEU A 147 2.44 8.07 -5.53
C LEU A 147 3.55 9.13 -5.50
N LEU A 148 4.34 9.14 -4.41
CA LEU A 148 5.53 9.96 -4.26
C LEU A 148 6.70 9.38 -5.07
N ALA A 149 7.64 10.25 -5.45
CA ALA A 149 8.76 9.84 -6.30
C ALA A 149 9.85 9.08 -5.53
N SER A 150 10.03 9.34 -4.24
CA SER A 150 11.12 8.77 -3.45
C SER A 150 10.76 8.49 -2.00
N LEU A 151 11.55 7.59 -1.37
CA LEU A 151 11.46 7.30 0.06
C LEU A 151 11.78 8.54 0.90
N ASP A 152 12.75 9.36 0.48
CA ASP A 152 13.15 10.56 1.23
C ASP A 152 12.05 11.63 1.19
N GLU A 153 11.35 11.77 0.07
CA GLU A 153 10.18 12.63 -0.04
C GLU A 153 9.06 12.16 0.91
N ALA A 154 8.79 10.87 0.96
CA ALA A 154 7.79 10.29 1.87
C ALA A 154 8.14 10.52 3.35
N LYS A 155 9.40 10.35 3.73
CA LYS A 155 9.88 10.66 5.10
C LYS A 155 9.74 12.14 5.43
N SER A 156 10.21 13.00 4.53
CA SER A 156 10.18 14.45 4.71
C SER A 156 8.75 14.97 4.93
N LEU A 157 7.79 14.42 4.17
CA LEU A 157 6.38 14.78 4.28
C LEU A 157 5.80 14.42 5.66
N LEU A 158 6.14 13.26 6.19
CA LEU A 158 5.74 12.85 7.55
C LEU A 158 6.41 13.73 8.62
N GLU A 159 7.71 13.93 8.53
CA GLU A 159 8.51 14.71 9.49
C GLU A 159 8.13 16.20 9.53
N GLN A 160 7.64 16.73 8.42
CA GLN A 160 7.11 18.09 8.33
C GLN A 160 5.66 18.22 8.81
N GLY A 161 5.03 17.12 9.24
CA GLY A 161 3.67 17.11 9.76
C GLY A 161 2.58 17.39 8.72
N GLN A 162 2.84 17.15 7.43
CA GLN A 162 1.86 17.42 6.37
C GLN A 162 0.65 16.49 6.42
N VAL A 163 0.71 15.43 7.22
CA VAL A 163 -0.39 14.46 7.43
C VAL A 163 -1.28 14.78 8.64
N GLN A 164 -1.11 15.91 9.29
CA GLN A 164 -1.84 16.26 10.53
C GLN A 164 -3.36 16.30 10.37
N ASN A 165 -3.86 16.59 9.15
CA ASN A 165 -5.29 16.65 8.85
C ASN A 165 -5.79 15.37 8.14
N CYS A 166 -4.96 14.33 8.12
CA CYS A 166 -5.31 13.03 7.54
C CYS A 166 -5.78 12.05 8.62
N GLU A 167 -6.15 10.85 8.21
CA GLU A 167 -6.44 9.75 9.13
C GLU A 167 -5.27 9.57 10.13
N PRO A 168 -5.55 9.32 11.41
CA PRO A 168 -4.50 9.17 12.41
C PRO A 168 -3.54 8.01 12.06
N GLY A 169 -2.25 8.21 12.38
CA GLY A 169 -1.23 7.18 12.26
C GLY A 169 -1.36 6.07 13.31
N PRO A 170 -0.41 5.14 13.38
CA PRO A 170 0.90 5.25 12.73
C PRO A 170 0.85 5.12 11.21
N TYR A 171 1.80 5.79 10.56
CA TYR A 171 1.96 5.73 9.11
C TYR A 171 3.12 4.82 8.73
N ARG A 172 2.94 4.06 7.65
CA ARG A 172 3.98 3.23 7.04
C ARG A 172 4.22 3.65 5.61
N ILE A 173 5.47 3.52 5.15
CA ILE A 173 5.87 3.85 3.79
C ILE A 173 6.06 2.55 3.02
N TYR A 174 5.37 2.44 1.89
CA TYR A 174 5.49 1.31 0.98
C TYR A 174 6.08 1.74 -0.35
N ALA A 175 7.07 1.01 -0.85
CA ALA A 175 7.44 1.03 -2.24
C ALA A 175 6.48 0.13 -3.02
N VAL A 176 5.87 0.68 -4.04
CA VAL A 176 4.87 0.02 -4.88
C VAL A 176 5.54 -0.43 -6.17
N TYR A 177 5.55 -1.72 -6.42
CA TYR A 177 6.07 -2.30 -7.67
C TYR A 177 4.95 -2.99 -8.44
N ARG A 178 4.89 -2.74 -9.73
CA ARG A 178 4.07 -3.52 -10.64
C ARG A 178 4.84 -4.76 -11.08
N CYS A 179 4.19 -5.90 -11.03
CA CYS A 179 4.70 -7.16 -11.58
C CYS A 179 3.97 -7.45 -12.88
N ASP A 180 4.71 -7.75 -13.94
CA ASP A 180 4.10 -8.25 -15.17
C ASP A 180 3.52 -9.63 -14.91
N ALA A 181 2.33 -9.89 -15.48
CA ALA A 181 1.68 -11.20 -15.38
C ALA A 181 2.56 -12.26 -16.06
N GLN A 182 3.11 -13.20 -15.27
CA GLN A 182 3.71 -14.42 -15.77
C GLN A 182 2.64 -15.49 -15.98
#